data_84318aedfe39d96f5b801fd892b3d8d6
#
_entry.id   84318aedfe39d96f5b801fd892b3d8d6
#
_cell.length_a   1.000
_cell.length_b   1.000
_cell.length_c   1.000
_cell.angle_alpha   90.00
_cell.angle_beta   90.00
_cell.angle_gamma   90.00
#
_symmetry.space_group_name_H-M   'P 1'
#
loop_
_entity.id
_entity.type
_entity.pdbx_description
1 polymer ?
#
loop_
_entity_poly.entity_id
_entity_poly.type
_entity_poly.pdbx_seq_one_letter_code
_entity_poly.pdbx_strand_id
1 'polypeptide(L)'
;MKLFLSLALFAAFLLCPTACADGVREGLSLAAVQALPALFPFFVVSGLLVRCDTARLSPLLAKPLARLYGLPPEAAPALVLGLIGGYPVGAATACALLSEGVLSREAAERVNRFCNCASPGFCIGLVGLGVFGSAQAGAMLYGIHIVSALIVGLFFARTPLSAVSQRIHNRNRTSFPSIFCASVQQAASTALTVTAFLTMFSILLRLLSPVFALLPYGNVLDGMIELTNGLDELTVLTLPRRTRLTLASFLLGFGGLAVQFQVRALAETHDLPVRGLFAAKLLHGTLAAVLTAFLFSLSPAVLTVSSPELTPAPVQFRYTLAVLFVSALYPIWGWKKRRK
;
A
#
# COMPACT_ATOMS: atom_id res chain seq x y z
N MET A 1 14.76 -8.40 27.37
CA MET A 1 13.53 -8.24 26.61
C MET A 1 13.54 -9.03 25.29
N LYS A 2 14.50 -8.82 24.37
CA LYS A 2 14.55 -9.53 23.06
C LYS A 2 14.59 -11.06 23.22
N LEU A 3 15.51 -11.59 24.05
CA LEU A 3 15.62 -13.03 24.29
C LEU A 3 14.33 -13.62 24.89
N PHE A 4 13.73 -12.95 25.87
CA PHE A 4 12.47 -13.38 26.47
C PHE A 4 11.35 -13.49 25.42
N LEU A 5 11.20 -12.48 24.56
CA LEU A 5 10.21 -12.48 23.49
C LEU A 5 10.44 -13.62 22.48
N SER A 6 11.72 -13.86 22.11
CA SER A 6 12.07 -14.97 21.21
C SER A 6 11.77 -16.34 21.83
N LEU A 7 12.08 -16.52 23.12
CA LEU A 7 11.79 -17.76 23.83
C LEU A 7 10.28 -17.98 24.04
N ALA A 8 9.53 -16.91 24.34
CA ALA A 8 8.08 -16.97 24.45
C ALA A 8 7.42 -17.38 23.11
N LEU A 9 7.90 -16.81 22.01
CA LEU A 9 7.41 -17.16 20.67
C LEU A 9 7.77 -18.62 20.31
N PHE A 10 8.99 -19.06 20.62
CA PHE A 10 9.42 -20.44 20.42
C PHE A 10 8.56 -21.41 21.24
N ALA A 11 8.32 -21.12 22.52
CA ALA A 11 7.44 -21.92 23.36
C ALA A 11 6.01 -21.99 22.81
N ALA A 12 5.46 -20.86 22.34
CA ALA A 12 4.13 -20.82 21.75
C ALA A 12 4.03 -21.71 20.49
N PHE A 13 5.07 -21.75 19.66
CA PHE A 13 5.10 -22.62 18.47
C PHE A 13 5.17 -24.09 18.85
N LEU A 14 5.86 -24.45 19.92
CA LEU A 14 5.91 -25.84 20.39
C LEU A 14 4.62 -26.28 21.06
N LEU A 15 3.98 -25.39 21.82
CA LEU A 15 2.77 -25.71 22.58
C LEU A 15 1.49 -25.68 21.73
N CYS A 16 1.47 -24.92 20.63
CA CYS A 16 0.29 -24.72 19.77
C CYS A 16 0.57 -25.06 18.30
N PRO A 17 1.05 -26.29 17.97
CA PRO A 17 1.48 -26.64 16.60
C PRO A 17 0.33 -26.60 15.58
N THR A 18 -0.90 -26.93 15.98
CA THR A 18 -2.09 -26.87 15.12
C THR A 18 -2.42 -25.44 14.73
N ALA A 19 -2.46 -24.51 15.70
CA ALA A 19 -2.69 -23.09 15.43
C ALA A 19 -1.60 -22.50 14.51
N CYS A 20 -0.34 -22.92 14.69
CA CYS A 20 0.76 -22.51 13.81
C CYS A 20 0.55 -23.06 12.39
N ALA A 21 0.20 -24.32 12.23
CA ALA A 21 -0.04 -24.92 10.91
C ALA A 21 -1.22 -24.26 10.17
N ASP A 22 -2.29 -23.93 10.91
CA ASP A 22 -3.45 -23.25 10.35
C ASP A 22 -3.10 -21.80 9.96
N GLY A 23 -2.34 -21.10 10.78
CA GLY A 23 -1.83 -19.75 10.45
C GLY A 23 -0.93 -19.76 9.21
N VAL A 24 -0.09 -20.80 9.03
CA VAL A 24 0.72 -20.95 7.80
C VAL A 24 -0.17 -21.16 6.57
N ARG A 25 -1.16 -22.05 6.65
CA ARG A 25 -2.09 -22.31 5.53
C ARG A 25 -2.85 -21.04 5.15
N GLU A 26 -3.36 -20.33 6.13
CA GLU A 26 -4.10 -19.09 5.94
C GLU A 26 -3.23 -18.00 5.33
N GLY A 27 -2.05 -17.72 5.89
CA GLY A 27 -1.15 -16.69 5.39
C GLY A 27 -0.64 -16.98 3.97
N LEU A 28 -0.33 -18.23 3.64
CA LEU A 28 0.01 -18.64 2.28
C LEU A 28 -1.17 -18.50 1.32
N SER A 29 -2.39 -18.85 1.76
CA SER A 29 -3.60 -18.66 0.96
C SER A 29 -3.88 -17.19 0.67
N LEU A 30 -3.82 -16.32 1.70
CA LEU A 30 -3.96 -14.88 1.55
C LEU A 30 -2.92 -14.31 0.57
N ALA A 31 -1.67 -14.75 0.69
CA ALA A 31 -0.62 -14.33 -0.22
C ALA A 31 -0.90 -14.77 -1.66
N ALA A 32 -1.18 -16.06 -1.87
CA ALA A 32 -1.31 -16.64 -3.22
C ALA A 32 -2.59 -16.20 -3.93
N VAL A 33 -3.71 -16.06 -3.22
CA VAL A 33 -5.03 -15.81 -3.81
C VAL A 33 -5.35 -14.33 -3.90
N GLN A 34 -4.90 -13.53 -2.94
CA GLN A 34 -5.27 -12.10 -2.85
C GLN A 34 -4.10 -11.16 -3.10
N ALA A 35 -3.01 -11.29 -2.33
CA ALA A 35 -1.93 -10.30 -2.36
C ALA A 35 -1.10 -10.37 -3.64
N LEU A 36 -0.55 -11.53 -4.00
CA LEU A 36 0.35 -11.67 -5.14
C LEU A 36 -0.31 -11.35 -6.48
N PRO A 37 -1.54 -11.82 -6.81
CA PRO A 37 -2.19 -11.45 -8.06
C PRO A 37 -2.42 -9.95 -8.20
N ALA A 38 -2.69 -9.28 -7.10
CA ALA A 38 -2.90 -7.83 -7.09
C ALA A 38 -1.60 -7.02 -7.15
N LEU A 39 -0.55 -7.45 -6.46
CA LEU A 39 0.66 -6.64 -6.21
C LEU A 39 1.80 -6.94 -7.18
N PHE A 40 1.99 -8.20 -7.59
CA PHE A 40 3.13 -8.60 -8.39
C PHE A 40 3.28 -7.83 -9.71
N PRO A 41 2.21 -7.60 -10.51
CA PRO A 41 2.31 -6.78 -11.70
C PRO A 41 2.80 -5.34 -11.41
N PHE A 42 2.34 -4.77 -10.29
CA PHE A 42 2.77 -3.42 -9.88
C PHE A 42 4.22 -3.38 -9.41
N PHE A 43 4.72 -4.45 -8.76
CA PHE A 43 6.15 -4.54 -8.43
C PHE A 43 7.03 -4.58 -9.69
N VAL A 44 6.63 -5.34 -10.72
CA VAL A 44 7.35 -5.38 -12.00
C VAL A 44 7.34 -4.02 -12.68
N VAL A 45 6.15 -3.40 -12.80
CA VAL A 45 5.99 -2.06 -13.40
C VAL A 45 6.80 -1.01 -12.64
N SER A 46 6.79 -1.06 -11.31
CA SER A 46 7.59 -0.17 -10.46
C SER A 46 9.09 -0.29 -10.79
N GLY A 47 9.60 -1.52 -10.85
CA GLY A 47 10.99 -1.79 -11.21
C GLY A 47 11.36 -1.28 -12.61
N LEU A 48 10.47 -1.46 -13.60
CA LEU A 48 10.64 -0.93 -14.95
C LEU A 48 10.68 0.60 -14.96
N LEU A 49 9.71 1.22 -14.32
CA LEU A 49 9.60 2.68 -14.26
C LEU A 49 10.84 3.31 -13.63
N VAL A 50 11.31 2.79 -12.52
CA VAL A 50 12.52 3.29 -11.85
C VAL A 50 13.75 3.19 -12.75
N ARG A 51 13.90 2.09 -13.50
CA ARG A 51 15.06 1.86 -14.39
C ARG A 51 14.97 2.55 -15.74
N CYS A 52 13.77 2.87 -16.22
CA CYS A 52 13.54 3.54 -17.50
C CYS A 52 13.64 5.07 -17.47
N ASP A 53 14.21 5.67 -16.42
CA ASP A 53 14.39 7.13 -16.27
C ASP A 53 13.06 7.93 -16.29
N THR A 54 12.07 7.42 -15.59
CA THR A 54 10.74 8.02 -15.48
C THR A 54 10.69 9.23 -14.57
N ALA A 55 11.81 9.63 -13.94
CA ALA A 55 11.94 10.92 -13.25
C ALA A 55 11.47 12.11 -14.11
N ARG A 56 11.43 11.90 -15.45
CA ARG A 56 10.93 12.88 -16.42
C ARG A 56 9.43 12.81 -16.69
N LEU A 57 8.70 11.88 -16.05
CA LEU A 57 7.30 11.60 -16.41
C LEU A 57 6.30 12.66 -15.99
N SER A 58 6.65 13.64 -15.15
CA SER A 58 5.59 14.55 -14.76
C SER A 58 6.03 15.95 -14.32
N PRO A 59 6.19 16.88 -15.27
CA PRO A 59 6.21 18.31 -14.93
C PRO A 59 4.96 18.75 -14.16
N LEU A 60 3.82 18.06 -14.38
CA LEU A 60 2.56 18.35 -13.71
C LEU A 60 2.57 18.01 -12.22
N LEU A 61 3.20 16.89 -11.82
CA LEU A 61 3.33 16.48 -10.42
C LEU A 61 4.54 17.09 -9.72
N ALA A 62 5.57 17.49 -10.48
CA ALA A 62 6.80 18.05 -9.95
C ALA A 62 6.57 19.29 -9.06
N LYS A 63 5.78 20.26 -9.55
CA LYS A 63 5.49 21.49 -8.83
C LYS A 63 4.68 21.26 -7.54
N PRO A 64 3.56 20.51 -7.55
CA PRO A 64 2.82 20.17 -6.33
C PRO A 64 3.68 19.43 -5.31
N LEU A 65 4.46 18.42 -5.74
CA LEU A 65 5.32 17.64 -4.86
C LEU A 65 6.36 18.53 -4.16
N ALA A 66 7.03 19.40 -4.92
CA ALA A 66 8.02 20.30 -4.36
C ALA A 66 7.39 21.32 -3.40
N ARG A 67 6.26 21.92 -3.77
CA ARG A 67 5.62 22.97 -2.97
C ARG A 67 4.92 22.44 -1.72
N LEU A 68 4.19 21.34 -1.84
CA LEU A 68 3.35 20.81 -0.76
C LEU A 68 4.14 19.90 0.19
N TYR A 69 5.07 19.11 -0.34
CA TYR A 69 5.74 18.06 0.45
C TYR A 69 7.24 18.30 0.60
N GLY A 70 7.80 19.33 -0.05
CA GLY A 70 9.24 19.57 -0.07
C GLY A 70 10.03 18.38 -0.65
N LEU A 71 9.41 17.62 -1.58
CA LEU A 71 9.97 16.44 -2.23
C LEU A 71 10.47 16.80 -3.63
N PRO A 72 11.58 16.18 -4.07
CA PRO A 72 12.02 16.36 -5.44
C PRO A 72 11.03 15.68 -6.41
N PRO A 73 10.97 16.16 -7.68
CA PRO A 73 10.08 15.58 -8.71
C PRO A 73 10.24 14.08 -8.90
N GLU A 74 11.42 13.58 -8.65
CA GLU A 74 11.83 12.18 -8.77
C GLU A 74 11.12 11.26 -7.75
N ALA A 75 10.49 11.83 -6.72
CA ALA A 75 9.67 11.08 -5.78
C ALA A 75 8.27 10.74 -6.32
N ALA A 76 7.85 11.36 -7.45
CA ALA A 76 6.54 11.15 -8.04
C ALA A 76 6.19 9.67 -8.31
N PRO A 77 7.09 8.83 -8.86
CA PRO A 77 6.80 7.41 -9.07
C PRO A 77 6.45 6.67 -7.77
N ALA A 78 7.18 6.91 -6.68
CA ALA A 78 6.90 6.27 -5.40
C ALA A 78 5.52 6.68 -4.85
N LEU A 79 5.14 7.94 -4.98
CA LEU A 79 3.83 8.41 -4.56
C LEU A 79 2.72 7.81 -5.44
N VAL A 80 2.79 7.98 -6.76
CA VAL A 80 1.73 7.55 -7.69
C VAL A 80 1.53 6.03 -7.62
N LEU A 81 2.63 5.26 -7.69
CA LEU A 81 2.54 3.80 -7.64
C LEU A 81 2.12 3.30 -6.26
N GLY A 82 2.51 3.99 -5.21
CA GLY A 82 2.10 3.65 -3.85
C GLY A 82 0.63 3.94 -3.57
N LEU A 83 0.05 4.97 -4.20
CA LEU A 83 -1.38 5.26 -4.09
C LEU A 83 -2.23 4.24 -4.87
N ILE A 84 -1.76 3.77 -6.04
CA ILE A 84 -2.55 2.93 -6.95
C ILE A 84 -2.22 1.44 -6.79
N GLY A 85 -0.94 1.11 -6.62
CA GLY A 85 -0.45 -0.28 -6.63
C GLY A 85 -0.75 -1.07 -5.36
N GLY A 86 -1.04 -0.42 -4.25
CA GLY A 86 -1.26 -1.06 -2.96
C GLY A 86 0.02 -1.19 -2.11
N TYR A 87 -0.15 -1.59 -0.84
CA TYR A 87 1.01 -1.86 0.03
C TYR A 87 1.77 -3.11 -0.42
N PRO A 88 3.09 -3.15 -0.32
CA PRO A 88 4.03 -2.08 -0.01
C PRO A 88 4.69 -1.48 -1.27
N VAL A 89 3.95 -1.35 -2.40
CA VAL A 89 4.50 -0.89 -3.71
C VAL A 89 5.18 0.48 -3.58
N GLY A 90 4.59 1.40 -2.80
CA GLY A 90 5.18 2.72 -2.56
C GLY A 90 6.57 2.63 -1.93
N ALA A 91 6.71 1.81 -0.87
CA ALA A 91 7.98 1.57 -0.20
C ALA A 91 9.00 0.91 -1.13
N ALA A 92 8.59 -0.14 -1.85
CA ALA A 92 9.45 -0.83 -2.82
C ALA A 92 9.98 0.14 -3.88
N THR A 93 9.11 1.04 -4.38
CA THR A 93 9.52 2.07 -5.36
C THR A 93 10.46 3.10 -4.75
N ALA A 94 10.19 3.58 -3.52
CA ALA A 94 11.06 4.54 -2.84
C ALA A 94 12.46 3.95 -2.57
N CYS A 95 12.52 2.69 -2.14
CA CYS A 95 13.76 1.95 -1.93
C CYS A 95 14.53 1.76 -3.25
N ALA A 96 13.85 1.40 -4.33
CA ALA A 96 14.47 1.25 -5.64
C ALA A 96 15.04 2.59 -6.16
N LEU A 97 14.32 3.70 -5.99
CA LEU A 97 14.80 5.04 -6.35
C LEU A 97 16.02 5.47 -5.51
N LEU A 98 16.04 5.09 -4.24
CA LEU A 98 17.20 5.31 -3.37
C LEU A 98 18.41 4.50 -3.84
N SER A 99 18.24 3.22 -4.13
CA SER A 99 19.32 2.33 -4.60
C SER A 99 19.92 2.78 -5.92
N GLU A 100 19.08 3.30 -6.82
CA GLU A 100 19.54 3.86 -8.10
C GLU A 100 20.14 5.29 -7.94
N GLY A 101 20.25 5.82 -6.73
CA GLY A 101 20.78 7.15 -6.45
C GLY A 101 19.92 8.30 -6.99
N VAL A 102 18.65 8.04 -7.28
CA VAL A 102 17.68 9.02 -7.80
C VAL A 102 17.10 9.86 -6.67
N LEU A 103 16.83 9.23 -5.52
CA LEU A 103 16.37 9.93 -4.30
C LEU A 103 17.46 9.98 -3.25
N SER A 104 17.46 11.04 -2.45
CA SER A 104 18.20 11.06 -1.20
C SER A 104 17.53 10.16 -0.16
N ARG A 105 18.30 9.75 0.85
CA ARG A 105 17.78 9.00 1.99
C ARG A 105 16.62 9.74 2.67
N GLU A 106 16.76 11.07 2.87
CA GLU A 106 15.73 11.90 3.49
C GLU A 106 14.46 12.00 2.64
N ALA A 107 14.60 12.09 1.30
CA ALA A 107 13.46 12.14 0.39
C ALA A 107 12.73 10.79 0.35
N ALA A 108 13.48 9.69 0.29
CA ALA A 108 12.93 8.33 0.34
C ALA A 108 12.22 8.06 1.67
N GLU A 109 12.82 8.45 2.82
CA GLU A 109 12.20 8.32 4.14
C GLU A 109 10.91 9.16 4.23
N ARG A 110 10.91 10.39 3.72
CA ARG A 110 9.76 11.29 3.77
C ARG A 110 8.59 10.76 2.94
N VAL A 111 8.82 10.40 1.68
CA VAL A 111 7.75 9.86 0.82
C VAL A 111 7.21 8.54 1.37
N ASN A 112 8.06 7.71 1.96
CA ASN A 112 7.69 6.41 2.52
C ASN A 112 6.66 6.50 3.66
N ARG A 113 6.58 7.63 4.38
CA ARG A 113 5.61 7.84 5.47
C ARG A 113 4.16 7.90 5.00
N PHE A 114 3.90 8.29 3.74
CA PHE A 114 2.54 8.50 3.24
C PHE A 114 2.22 7.89 1.87
N CYS A 115 3.21 7.36 1.14
CA CYS A 115 2.98 6.74 -0.17
C CYS A 115 2.46 5.30 -0.08
N ASN A 116 2.42 4.69 1.11
CA ASN A 116 1.98 3.31 1.26
C ASN A 116 0.47 3.25 1.53
N CYS A 117 -0.32 3.01 0.48
CA CYS A 117 -1.78 3.01 0.52
C CYS A 117 -2.36 1.68 0.04
N ALA A 118 -3.62 1.41 0.40
CA ALA A 118 -4.37 0.31 -0.19
C ALA A 118 -4.66 0.58 -1.67
N SER A 119 -4.66 -0.46 -2.50
CA SER A 119 -5.00 -0.31 -3.91
C SER A 119 -6.50 -0.08 -4.12
N PRO A 120 -6.91 0.55 -5.25
CA PRO A 120 -8.33 0.67 -5.58
C PRO A 120 -9.01 -0.69 -5.71
N GLY A 121 -8.30 -1.72 -6.22
CA GLY A 121 -8.81 -3.09 -6.29
C GLY A 121 -9.13 -3.67 -4.92
N PHE A 122 -8.26 -3.43 -3.93
CA PHE A 122 -8.49 -3.86 -2.55
C PHE A 122 -9.67 -3.09 -1.92
N CYS A 123 -9.67 -1.76 -2.01
CA CYS A 123 -10.71 -0.94 -1.39
C CYS A 123 -12.09 -1.14 -2.03
N ILE A 124 -12.18 -1.20 -3.37
CA ILE A 124 -13.46 -1.31 -4.09
C ILE A 124 -13.90 -2.77 -4.19
N GLY A 125 -12.98 -3.67 -4.52
CA GLY A 125 -13.28 -5.09 -4.72
C GLY A 125 -13.46 -5.82 -3.39
N LEU A 126 -12.38 -5.96 -2.62
CA LEU A 126 -12.45 -6.76 -1.40
C LEU A 126 -13.30 -6.07 -0.33
N VAL A 127 -13.00 -4.81 0.01
CA VAL A 127 -13.71 -4.12 1.10
C VAL A 127 -15.10 -3.68 0.64
N GLY A 128 -15.20 -2.97 -0.47
CA GLY A 128 -16.47 -2.43 -0.96
C GLY A 128 -17.48 -3.52 -1.29
N LEU A 129 -17.15 -4.39 -2.23
CA LEU A 129 -18.04 -5.47 -2.67
C LEU A 129 -18.05 -6.64 -1.70
N GLY A 130 -16.89 -7.10 -1.22
CA GLY A 130 -16.79 -8.27 -0.34
C GLY A 130 -17.39 -8.01 1.05
N VAL A 131 -16.94 -6.97 1.75
CA VAL A 131 -17.34 -6.70 3.15
C VAL A 131 -18.67 -5.92 3.22
N PHE A 132 -18.88 -4.93 2.37
CA PHE A 132 -20.04 -4.03 2.47
C PHE A 132 -21.11 -4.23 1.38
N GLY A 133 -20.91 -5.14 0.41
CA GLY A 133 -21.83 -5.37 -0.69
C GLY A 133 -22.03 -4.16 -1.61
N SER A 134 -21.07 -3.21 -1.63
CA SER A 134 -21.23 -1.92 -2.33
C SER A 134 -19.90 -1.39 -2.89
N ALA A 135 -19.74 -1.41 -4.21
CA ALA A 135 -18.59 -0.81 -4.88
C ALA A 135 -18.49 0.70 -4.60
N GLN A 136 -19.64 1.38 -4.44
CA GLN A 136 -19.68 2.80 -4.12
C GLN A 136 -19.12 3.09 -2.72
N ALA A 137 -19.43 2.24 -1.72
CA ALA A 137 -18.83 2.34 -0.40
C ALA A 137 -17.31 2.15 -0.48
N GLY A 138 -16.84 1.17 -1.27
CA GLY A 138 -15.42 0.94 -1.51
C GLY A 138 -14.73 2.12 -2.19
N ALA A 139 -15.37 2.71 -3.20
CA ALA A 139 -14.84 3.89 -3.89
C ALA A 139 -14.75 5.11 -2.97
N MET A 140 -15.76 5.31 -2.12
CA MET A 140 -15.77 6.35 -1.09
C MET A 140 -14.62 6.13 -0.09
N LEU A 141 -14.47 4.92 0.45
CA LEU A 141 -13.37 4.56 1.36
C LEU A 141 -12.01 4.80 0.71
N TYR A 142 -11.85 4.42 -0.57
CA TYR A 142 -10.62 4.68 -1.31
C TYR A 142 -10.33 6.17 -1.47
N GLY A 143 -11.33 6.98 -1.85
CA GLY A 143 -11.18 8.43 -1.95
C GLY A 143 -10.75 9.08 -0.64
N ILE A 144 -11.40 8.73 0.47
CA ILE A 144 -11.04 9.19 1.81
C ILE A 144 -9.63 8.74 2.19
N HIS A 145 -9.29 7.48 1.90
CA HIS A 145 -7.98 6.90 2.18
C HIS A 145 -6.85 7.68 1.48
N ILE A 146 -7.01 8.00 0.19
CA ILE A 146 -6.04 8.79 -0.57
C ILE A 146 -5.94 10.22 -0.04
N VAL A 147 -7.07 10.89 0.20
CA VAL A 147 -7.08 12.26 0.74
C VAL A 147 -6.37 12.30 2.10
N SER A 148 -6.67 11.34 2.98
CA SER A 148 -6.02 11.24 4.29
C SER A 148 -4.52 11.02 4.19
N ALA A 149 -4.06 10.14 3.27
CA ALA A 149 -2.64 9.91 3.03
C ALA A 149 -1.92 11.20 2.59
N LEU A 150 -2.53 11.94 1.66
CA LEU A 150 -1.99 13.21 1.18
C LEU A 150 -1.92 14.27 2.29
N ILE A 151 -2.94 14.34 3.16
CA ILE A 151 -2.93 15.23 4.34
C ILE A 151 -1.81 14.82 5.30
N VAL A 152 -1.63 13.52 5.57
CA VAL A 152 -0.51 13.03 6.41
C VAL A 152 0.83 13.48 5.84
N GLY A 153 1.00 13.42 4.51
CA GLY A 153 2.20 13.92 3.85
C GLY A 153 2.53 15.38 4.19
N LEU A 154 1.51 16.24 4.34
CA LEU A 154 1.70 17.66 4.69
C LEU A 154 2.27 17.84 6.11
N PHE A 155 1.91 16.99 7.06
CA PHE A 155 2.46 17.05 8.42
C PHE A 155 3.97 16.78 8.48
N PHE A 156 4.50 16.04 7.51
CA PHE A 156 5.93 15.72 7.42
C PHE A 156 6.70 16.60 6.43
N ALA A 157 6.03 17.55 5.78
CA ALA A 157 6.61 18.44 4.76
C ALA A 157 7.48 19.59 5.29
N ARG A 158 7.70 19.70 6.59
CA ARG A 158 8.15 20.92 7.31
C ARG A 158 9.53 21.45 6.95
N THR A 159 10.39 20.71 6.26
CA THR A 159 11.74 21.19 5.89
C THR A 159 11.99 20.97 4.40
N PRO A 160 12.41 22.01 3.65
CA PRO A 160 12.90 21.81 2.30
C PRO A 160 14.05 20.81 2.33
N LEU A 161 14.01 19.81 1.46
CA LEU A 161 15.14 18.91 1.28
C LEU A 161 16.15 19.55 0.37
N SER A 162 17.42 19.47 0.75
CA SER A 162 18.53 19.86 -0.11
C SER A 162 18.43 19.07 -1.42
N ALA A 163 18.55 19.79 -2.54
CA ALA A 163 18.65 19.13 -3.83
C ALA A 163 19.82 18.15 -3.78
N VAL A 164 19.56 16.89 -4.01
CA VAL A 164 20.62 15.92 -4.16
C VAL A 164 21.39 16.32 -5.40
N SER A 165 22.69 16.51 -5.26
CA SER A 165 23.59 16.56 -6.41
C SER A 165 23.33 15.28 -7.20
N GLN A 166 22.61 15.39 -8.30
CA GLN A 166 22.38 14.27 -9.19
C GLN A 166 23.75 13.71 -9.56
N ARG A 167 24.15 12.60 -8.93
CA ARG A 167 25.11 11.73 -9.58
C ARG A 167 24.39 11.26 -10.83
N ILE A 168 24.69 11.94 -11.93
CA ILE A 168 24.41 11.43 -13.27
C ILE A 168 25.18 10.12 -13.31
N HIS A 169 24.52 9.06 -12.86
CA HIS A 169 25.02 7.73 -13.09
C HIS A 169 25.04 7.59 -14.61
N ASN A 170 26.24 7.47 -15.15
CA ASN A 170 26.47 7.22 -16.55
C ASN A 170 25.80 5.86 -16.83
N ARG A 171 24.47 5.90 -17.11
CA ARG A 171 23.66 4.72 -17.39
C ARG A 171 24.21 4.13 -18.67
N ASN A 172 25.13 3.18 -18.53
CA ASN A 172 25.44 2.26 -19.61
C ASN A 172 24.09 1.85 -20.21
N ARG A 173 24.02 1.88 -21.56
CA ARG A 173 22.80 1.56 -22.32
C ARG A 173 22.37 0.12 -22.04
N THR A 174 21.74 -0.10 -20.89
CA THR A 174 21.21 -1.40 -20.52
C THR A 174 20.04 -1.71 -21.45
N SER A 175 20.06 -2.86 -22.08
CA SER A 175 19.00 -3.26 -23.00
C SER A 175 17.67 -3.44 -22.25
N PHE A 176 16.54 -3.20 -22.91
CA PHE A 176 15.21 -3.40 -22.31
C PHE A 176 15.02 -4.82 -21.73
N PRO A 177 15.45 -5.92 -22.41
CA PRO A 177 15.36 -7.26 -21.82
C PRO A 177 16.09 -7.39 -20.49
N SER A 178 17.27 -6.80 -20.34
CA SER A 178 18.02 -6.82 -19.09
C SER A 178 17.29 -6.05 -17.98
N ILE A 179 16.71 -4.87 -18.30
CA ILE A 179 15.90 -4.08 -17.36
C ILE A 179 14.66 -4.88 -16.95
N PHE A 180 14.00 -5.55 -17.89
CA PHE A 180 12.82 -6.38 -17.63
C PHE A 180 13.17 -7.55 -16.69
N CYS A 181 14.22 -8.32 -16.98
CA CYS A 181 14.64 -9.43 -16.14
C CYS A 181 14.98 -8.98 -14.71
N ALA A 182 15.73 -7.88 -14.57
CA ALA A 182 16.06 -7.33 -13.25
C ALA A 182 14.81 -6.86 -12.49
N SER A 183 13.82 -6.29 -13.20
CA SER A 183 12.56 -5.85 -12.58
C SER A 183 11.70 -7.02 -12.11
N VAL A 184 11.65 -8.12 -12.87
CA VAL A 184 10.94 -9.35 -12.48
C VAL A 184 11.63 -10.01 -11.28
N GLN A 185 12.96 -10.09 -11.26
CA GLN A 185 13.70 -10.64 -10.11
C GLN A 185 13.47 -9.84 -8.84
N GLN A 186 13.51 -8.51 -8.93
CA GLN A 186 13.20 -7.65 -7.78
C GLN A 186 11.76 -7.82 -7.31
N ALA A 187 10.80 -7.91 -8.25
CA ALA A 187 9.40 -8.16 -7.94
C ALA A 187 9.20 -9.49 -7.21
N ALA A 188 9.89 -10.55 -7.63
CA ALA A 188 9.86 -11.86 -6.98
C ALA A 188 10.39 -11.79 -5.53
N SER A 189 11.51 -11.11 -5.29
CA SER A 189 12.06 -10.91 -3.95
C SER A 189 11.10 -10.14 -3.04
N THR A 190 10.48 -9.07 -3.56
CA THR A 190 9.48 -8.29 -2.81
C THR A 190 8.24 -9.13 -2.50
N ALA A 191 7.76 -9.90 -3.48
CA ALA A 191 6.62 -10.81 -3.32
C ALA A 191 6.88 -11.87 -2.24
N LEU A 192 8.08 -12.45 -2.20
CA LEU A 192 8.48 -13.40 -1.16
C LEU A 192 8.47 -12.75 0.23
N THR A 193 8.98 -11.53 0.36
CA THR A 193 8.93 -10.75 1.61
C THR A 193 7.49 -10.55 2.08
N VAL A 194 6.60 -10.12 1.20
CA VAL A 194 5.17 -9.94 1.51
C VAL A 194 4.54 -11.25 1.98
N THR A 195 4.78 -12.36 1.27
CA THR A 195 4.28 -13.69 1.63
C THR A 195 4.75 -14.13 3.02
N ALA A 196 6.04 -13.96 3.32
CA ALA A 196 6.62 -14.34 4.60
C ALA A 196 5.98 -13.55 5.76
N PHE A 197 5.79 -12.24 5.61
CA PHE A 197 5.15 -11.43 6.65
C PHE A 197 3.66 -11.74 6.80
N LEU A 198 2.91 -11.92 5.72
CA LEU A 198 1.51 -12.36 5.81
C LEU A 198 1.39 -13.67 6.56
N THR A 199 2.23 -14.65 6.22
CA THR A 199 2.24 -15.95 6.89
C THR A 199 2.59 -15.83 8.38
N MET A 200 3.64 -15.07 8.72
CA MET A 200 4.04 -14.90 10.12
C MET A 200 2.97 -14.17 10.95
N PHE A 201 2.35 -13.14 10.39
CA PHE A 201 1.31 -12.41 11.10
C PHE A 201 -0.01 -13.20 11.21
N SER A 202 -0.34 -14.07 10.24
CA SER A 202 -1.45 -15.02 10.36
C SER A 202 -1.22 -16.05 11.49
N ILE A 203 0.03 -16.54 11.65
CA ILE A 203 0.39 -17.39 12.79
C ILE A 203 0.18 -16.63 14.11
N LEU A 204 0.68 -15.40 14.21
CA LEU A 204 0.52 -14.59 15.41
C LEU A 204 -0.94 -14.34 15.76
N LEU A 205 -1.79 -14.07 14.76
CA LEU A 205 -3.22 -13.91 14.96
C LEU A 205 -3.85 -15.19 15.51
N ARG A 206 -3.56 -16.35 14.93
CA ARG A 206 -4.07 -17.63 15.42
C ARG A 206 -3.66 -17.93 16.87
N LEU A 207 -2.45 -17.53 17.26
CA LEU A 207 -1.98 -17.67 18.64
C LEU A 207 -2.65 -16.67 19.61
N LEU A 208 -2.95 -15.45 19.15
CA LEU A 208 -3.53 -14.39 19.95
C LEU A 208 -5.09 -14.41 19.97
N SER A 209 -5.72 -15.07 19.01
CA SER A 209 -7.17 -15.13 18.86
C SER A 209 -7.91 -15.54 20.15
N PRO A 210 -7.44 -16.54 20.96
CA PRO A 210 -8.13 -16.85 22.21
C PRO A 210 -8.09 -15.71 23.23
N VAL A 211 -7.02 -14.89 23.22
CA VAL A 211 -6.90 -13.72 24.10
C VAL A 211 -7.80 -12.58 23.61
N PHE A 212 -7.84 -12.36 22.31
CA PHE A 212 -8.68 -11.30 21.72
C PHE A 212 -10.16 -11.61 21.87
N ALA A 213 -10.55 -12.87 21.81
CA ALA A 213 -11.94 -13.28 22.07
C ALA A 213 -12.45 -12.92 23.47
N LEU A 214 -11.55 -12.69 24.45
CA LEU A 214 -11.91 -12.24 25.80
C LEU A 214 -12.08 -10.72 25.89
N LEU A 215 -11.68 -9.98 24.88
CA LEU A 215 -11.70 -8.51 24.89
C LEU A 215 -12.93 -7.97 24.15
N PRO A 216 -13.60 -6.93 24.68
CA PRO A 216 -14.61 -6.22 23.91
C PRO A 216 -13.95 -5.63 22.66
N TYR A 217 -14.54 -5.90 21.49
CA TYR A 217 -14.00 -5.47 20.18
C TYR A 217 -12.61 -6.03 19.83
N GLY A 218 -12.25 -7.23 20.31
CA GLY A 218 -11.01 -7.92 19.98
C GLY A 218 -10.76 -8.02 18.47
N ASN A 219 -11.82 -8.16 17.68
CA ASN A 219 -11.81 -8.16 16.22
C ASN A 219 -11.16 -6.91 15.59
N VAL A 220 -11.26 -5.75 16.24
CA VAL A 220 -10.57 -4.54 15.76
C VAL A 220 -9.05 -4.67 15.97
N LEU A 221 -8.65 -5.34 17.05
CA LEU A 221 -7.23 -5.63 17.31
C LEU A 221 -6.67 -6.60 16.28
N ASP A 222 -7.46 -7.59 15.84
CA ASP A 222 -7.08 -8.48 14.73
C ASP A 222 -6.73 -7.67 13.47
N GLY A 223 -7.57 -6.71 13.10
CA GLY A 223 -7.33 -5.81 11.98
C GLY A 223 -6.14 -4.86 12.15
N MET A 224 -5.79 -4.52 13.40
CA MET A 224 -4.56 -3.76 13.66
C MET A 224 -3.31 -4.62 13.51
N ILE A 225 -3.41 -5.92 13.65
CA ILE A 225 -2.32 -6.86 13.42
C ILE A 225 -2.24 -7.21 11.93
N GLU A 226 -3.34 -7.71 11.36
CA GLU A 226 -3.44 -8.06 9.95
C GLU A 226 -4.74 -7.48 9.37
N LEU A 227 -4.59 -6.63 8.38
CA LEU A 227 -5.65 -5.80 7.82
C LEU A 227 -6.82 -6.61 7.26
N THR A 228 -6.54 -7.68 6.51
CA THR A 228 -7.55 -8.43 5.75
C THR A 228 -8.49 -9.17 6.69
N ASN A 229 -7.94 -9.86 7.69
CA ASN A 229 -8.72 -10.57 8.69
C ASN A 229 -9.62 -9.60 9.49
N GLY A 230 -9.07 -8.46 9.91
CA GLY A 230 -9.87 -7.48 10.63
C GLY A 230 -10.99 -6.86 9.80
N LEU A 231 -10.81 -6.72 8.48
CA LEU A 231 -11.87 -6.23 7.60
C LEU A 231 -12.97 -7.29 7.40
N ASP A 232 -12.59 -8.56 7.25
CA ASP A 232 -13.56 -9.66 7.14
C ASP A 232 -14.39 -9.80 8.42
N GLU A 233 -13.80 -9.61 9.58
CA GLU A 233 -14.48 -9.64 10.89
C GLU A 233 -15.53 -8.53 11.04
N LEU A 234 -15.39 -7.40 10.33
CA LEU A 234 -16.41 -6.35 10.32
C LEU A 234 -17.75 -6.83 9.73
N THR A 235 -17.76 -7.92 8.96
CA THR A 235 -19.00 -8.48 8.37
C THR A 235 -19.93 -9.06 9.45
N VAL A 236 -19.34 -9.68 10.47
CA VAL A 236 -20.09 -10.38 11.55
C VAL A 236 -20.40 -9.48 12.74
N LEU A 237 -19.83 -8.26 12.82
CA LEU A 237 -20.11 -7.33 13.90
C LEU A 237 -21.53 -6.76 13.80
N THR A 238 -22.28 -6.83 14.90
CA THR A 238 -23.63 -6.26 15.05
C THR A 238 -23.63 -4.74 15.27
N LEU A 239 -22.69 -4.05 14.61
CA LEU A 239 -22.55 -2.60 14.69
C LEU A 239 -23.30 -1.90 13.54
N PRO A 240 -23.78 -0.66 13.74
CA PRO A 240 -24.34 0.14 12.66
C PRO A 240 -23.37 0.24 11.47
N ARG A 241 -23.92 0.22 10.24
CA ARG A 241 -23.10 0.29 9.00
C ARG A 241 -22.13 1.47 9.01
N ARG A 242 -22.57 2.63 9.52
CA ARG A 242 -21.72 3.82 9.69
C ARG A 242 -20.47 3.51 10.52
N THR A 243 -20.64 2.87 11.67
CA THR A 243 -19.52 2.51 12.56
C THR A 243 -18.58 1.53 11.89
N ARG A 244 -19.11 0.49 11.21
CA ARG A 244 -18.30 -0.49 10.49
C ARG A 244 -17.48 0.17 9.36
N LEU A 245 -18.07 1.09 8.59
CA LEU A 245 -17.34 1.85 7.55
C LEU A 245 -16.28 2.77 8.15
N THR A 246 -16.53 3.38 9.30
CA THR A 246 -15.55 4.21 10.02
C THR A 246 -14.38 3.37 10.51
N LEU A 247 -14.64 2.17 11.07
CA LEU A 247 -13.61 1.23 11.47
C LEU A 247 -12.81 0.71 10.28
N ALA A 248 -13.48 0.35 9.18
CA ALA A 248 -12.80 -0.06 7.95
C ALA A 248 -11.88 1.05 7.42
N SER A 249 -12.33 2.31 7.45
CA SER A 249 -11.52 3.45 7.05
C SER A 249 -10.29 3.64 7.93
N PHE A 250 -10.43 3.44 9.25
CA PHE A 250 -9.31 3.43 10.18
C PHE A 250 -8.31 2.33 9.84
N LEU A 251 -8.80 1.08 9.71
CA LEU A 251 -7.96 -0.08 9.43
C LEU A 251 -7.21 0.06 8.09
N LEU A 252 -7.89 0.54 7.05
CA LEU A 252 -7.26 0.85 5.76
C LEU A 252 -6.14 1.88 5.92
N GLY A 253 -6.37 2.98 6.63
CA GLY A 253 -5.35 4.02 6.84
C GLY A 253 -4.18 3.53 7.69
N PHE A 254 -4.45 2.78 8.76
CA PHE A 254 -3.43 2.19 9.62
C PHE A 254 -2.62 1.09 8.90
N GLY A 255 -3.28 0.28 8.07
CA GLY A 255 -2.69 -0.74 7.21
C GLY A 255 -2.29 -2.03 7.92
N GLY A 256 -2.52 -2.15 9.24
CA GLY A 256 -2.08 -3.30 10.04
C GLY A 256 -0.56 -3.34 10.30
N LEU A 257 -0.16 -4.03 11.36
CA LEU A 257 1.26 -4.21 11.69
C LEU A 257 1.98 -5.05 10.62
N ALA A 258 1.30 -6.05 10.04
CA ALA A 258 1.86 -6.89 8.98
C ALA A 258 2.43 -6.05 7.82
N VAL A 259 1.65 -5.09 7.31
CA VAL A 259 2.09 -4.16 6.27
C VAL A 259 3.22 -3.25 6.73
N GLN A 260 3.15 -2.73 7.96
CA GLN A 260 4.20 -1.84 8.49
C GLN A 260 5.54 -2.57 8.63
N PHE A 261 5.52 -3.85 9.01
CA PHE A 261 6.72 -4.68 9.06
C PHE A 261 7.22 -5.07 7.66
N GLN A 262 6.33 -5.27 6.67
CA GLN A 262 6.73 -5.44 5.26
C GLN A 262 7.48 -4.22 4.75
N VAL A 263 6.94 -3.02 4.98
CA VAL A 263 7.58 -1.74 4.62
C VAL A 263 8.94 -1.61 5.30
N ARG A 264 9.02 -1.97 6.59
CA ARG A 264 10.26 -1.93 7.36
C ARG A 264 11.29 -2.89 6.80
N ALA A 265 10.92 -4.13 6.52
CA ALA A 265 11.84 -5.14 5.97
C ALA A 265 12.42 -4.70 4.62
N LEU A 266 11.58 -4.17 3.72
CA LEU A 266 12.03 -3.61 2.45
C LEU A 266 12.98 -2.42 2.64
N ALA A 267 12.70 -1.55 3.59
CA ALA A 267 13.52 -0.39 3.89
C ALA A 267 14.88 -0.79 4.49
N GLU A 268 14.91 -1.77 5.38
CA GLU A 268 16.13 -2.27 6.02
C GLU A 268 17.13 -2.87 5.02
N THR A 269 16.65 -3.55 3.96
CA THR A 269 17.54 -4.07 2.89
C THR A 269 18.25 -2.96 2.09
N HIS A 270 17.81 -1.71 2.25
CA HIS A 270 18.36 -0.54 1.56
C HIS A 270 18.92 0.52 2.53
N ASP A 271 19.17 0.12 3.79
CA ASP A 271 19.59 1.03 4.86
C ASP A 271 18.71 2.29 5.00
N LEU A 272 17.42 2.20 4.64
CA LEU A 272 16.48 3.30 4.72
C LEU A 272 15.81 3.32 6.11
N PRO A 273 15.97 4.39 6.90
CA PRO A 273 15.26 4.50 8.16
C PRO A 273 13.75 4.69 7.93
N VAL A 274 12.95 4.04 8.76
CA VAL A 274 11.48 4.16 8.74
C VAL A 274 10.97 4.90 9.99
N ARG A 275 11.68 5.95 10.38
CA ARG A 275 11.32 6.74 11.56
C ARG A 275 9.96 7.38 11.40
N GLY A 276 9.12 7.23 12.42
CA GLY A 276 7.77 7.82 12.43
C GLY A 276 6.76 7.14 11.50
N LEU A 277 7.08 6.00 10.87
CA LEU A 277 6.13 5.25 10.02
C LEU A 277 4.88 4.87 10.80
N PHE A 278 5.04 4.29 12.02
CA PHE A 278 3.92 3.91 12.86
C PHE A 278 3.01 5.11 13.19
N ALA A 279 3.61 6.24 13.61
CA ALA A 279 2.85 7.45 13.90
C ALA A 279 2.15 8.02 12.66
N ALA A 280 2.80 7.98 11.49
CA ALA A 280 2.20 8.39 10.23
C ALA A 280 1.01 7.50 9.86
N LYS A 281 1.11 6.19 10.04
CA LYS A 281 0.03 5.23 9.76
C LYS A 281 -1.11 5.36 10.77
N LEU A 282 -0.81 5.58 12.04
CA LEU A 282 -1.83 5.85 13.06
C LEU A 282 -2.59 7.16 12.75
N LEU A 283 -1.86 8.22 12.40
CA LEU A 283 -2.47 9.49 11.99
C LEU A 283 -3.32 9.30 10.71
N HIS A 284 -2.83 8.51 9.74
CA HIS A 284 -3.56 8.20 8.52
C HIS A 284 -4.89 7.50 8.82
N GLY A 285 -4.87 6.44 9.64
CA GLY A 285 -6.08 5.73 10.05
C GLY A 285 -7.06 6.62 10.80
N THR A 286 -6.56 7.42 11.75
CA THR A 286 -7.40 8.34 12.52
C THR A 286 -8.05 9.41 11.63
N LEU A 287 -7.29 10.04 10.74
CA LEU A 287 -7.82 11.02 9.80
C LEU A 287 -8.86 10.39 8.86
N ALA A 288 -8.59 9.20 8.34
CA ALA A 288 -9.53 8.50 7.48
C ALA A 288 -10.84 8.19 8.21
N ALA A 289 -10.78 7.73 9.47
CA ALA A 289 -11.95 7.49 10.30
C ALA A 289 -12.74 8.77 10.58
N VAL A 290 -12.05 9.85 10.94
CA VAL A 290 -12.68 11.16 11.20
C VAL A 290 -13.37 11.69 9.95
N LEU A 291 -12.71 11.67 8.80
CA LEU A 291 -13.30 12.11 7.52
C LEU A 291 -14.50 11.25 7.13
N THR A 292 -14.45 9.94 7.35
CA THR A 292 -15.59 9.04 7.11
C THR A 292 -16.76 9.38 8.02
N ALA A 293 -16.52 9.53 9.32
CA ALA A 293 -17.56 9.89 10.28
C ALA A 293 -18.18 11.27 9.98
N PHE A 294 -17.36 12.24 9.57
CA PHE A 294 -17.78 13.57 9.17
C PHE A 294 -18.64 13.55 7.90
N LEU A 295 -18.24 12.81 6.87
CA LEU A 295 -19.00 12.68 5.63
C LEU A 295 -20.40 12.12 5.90
N PHE A 296 -20.53 11.16 6.79
CA PHE A 296 -21.85 10.62 7.20
C PHE A 296 -22.68 11.58 8.03
N SER A 297 -22.08 12.53 8.74
CA SER A 297 -22.85 13.57 9.43
C SER A 297 -23.44 14.59 8.48
N LEU A 298 -22.78 14.82 7.33
CA LEU A 298 -23.28 15.76 6.31
C LEU A 298 -24.30 15.14 5.36
N SER A 299 -24.18 13.85 5.06
CA SER A 299 -25.05 13.19 4.08
C SER A 299 -25.38 11.75 4.50
N PRO A 300 -26.40 11.57 5.36
CA PRO A 300 -26.88 10.23 5.76
C PRO A 300 -27.35 9.38 4.57
N ALA A 301 -27.78 10.00 3.48
CA ALA A 301 -28.25 9.34 2.26
C ALA A 301 -27.17 8.51 1.52
N VAL A 302 -25.89 8.77 1.75
CA VAL A 302 -24.79 7.96 1.18
C VAL A 302 -24.83 6.50 1.66
N LEU A 303 -25.57 6.22 2.75
CA LEU A 303 -25.76 4.87 3.30
C LEU A 303 -26.88 4.09 2.63
N THR A 304 -27.83 4.75 1.99
CA THR A 304 -29.10 4.16 1.51
C THR A 304 -29.07 3.78 0.03
N VAL A 305 -28.02 4.12 -0.68
CA VAL A 305 -27.92 3.75 -2.11
C VAL A 305 -27.71 2.25 -2.20
N SER A 306 -28.80 1.52 -2.46
CA SER A 306 -28.73 0.16 -2.99
C SER A 306 -27.95 0.25 -4.30
N SER A 307 -26.80 -0.37 -4.36
CA SER A 307 -26.01 -0.39 -5.59
C SER A 307 -26.86 -1.03 -6.68
N PRO A 308 -27.10 -0.39 -7.84
CA PRO A 308 -27.42 -1.16 -9.00
C PRO A 308 -26.32 -2.21 -9.13
N GLU A 309 -26.66 -3.46 -9.40
CA GLU A 309 -25.68 -4.52 -9.67
C GLU A 309 -24.72 -3.98 -10.73
N LEU A 310 -23.54 -3.57 -10.30
CA LEU A 310 -22.46 -3.24 -11.21
C LEU A 310 -22.03 -4.57 -11.82
N THR A 311 -22.68 -4.92 -12.94
CA THR A 311 -22.12 -5.94 -13.81
C THR A 311 -20.68 -5.55 -14.07
N PRO A 312 -19.72 -6.44 -13.80
CA PRO A 312 -18.31 -6.11 -14.03
C PRO A 312 -18.18 -5.62 -15.46
N ALA A 313 -17.56 -4.44 -15.63
CA ALA A 313 -17.37 -3.84 -16.94
C ALA A 313 -16.85 -4.89 -17.91
N PRO A 314 -17.46 -5.06 -19.09
CA PRO A 314 -17.07 -6.11 -20.02
C PRO A 314 -15.56 -6.05 -20.24
N VAL A 315 -14.95 -7.23 -20.30
CA VAL A 315 -13.48 -7.39 -20.41
C VAL A 315 -12.94 -6.49 -21.53
N GLN A 316 -13.68 -6.35 -22.63
CA GLN A 316 -13.36 -5.46 -23.75
C GLN A 316 -13.23 -3.98 -23.35
N PHE A 317 -14.08 -3.47 -22.43
CA PHE A 317 -14.01 -2.09 -21.97
C PHE A 317 -12.72 -1.85 -21.15
N ARG A 318 -12.28 -2.83 -20.37
CA ARG A 318 -11.03 -2.75 -19.61
C ARG A 318 -9.81 -2.71 -20.52
N TYR A 319 -9.79 -3.52 -21.57
CA TYR A 319 -8.72 -3.47 -22.59
C TYR A 319 -8.74 -2.16 -23.38
N THR A 320 -9.91 -1.63 -23.72
CA THR A 320 -10.03 -0.35 -24.41
C THR A 320 -9.47 0.79 -23.57
N LEU A 321 -9.75 0.83 -22.26
CA LEU A 321 -9.15 1.82 -21.36
C LEU A 321 -7.63 1.68 -21.25
N ALA A 322 -7.11 0.45 -21.18
CA ALA A 322 -5.67 0.21 -21.16
C ALA A 322 -5.00 0.65 -22.46
N VAL A 323 -5.61 0.36 -23.61
CA VAL A 323 -5.12 0.78 -24.94
C VAL A 323 -5.20 2.30 -25.08
N LEU A 324 -6.28 2.96 -24.63
CA LEU A 324 -6.39 4.41 -24.62
C LEU A 324 -5.36 5.08 -23.73
N PHE A 325 -5.09 4.49 -22.56
CA PHE A 325 -4.05 4.96 -21.65
C PHE A 325 -2.66 4.87 -22.28
N VAL A 326 -2.33 3.72 -22.91
CA VAL A 326 -1.05 3.52 -23.63
C VAL A 326 -0.95 4.45 -24.82
N SER A 327 -2.03 4.64 -25.60
CA SER A 327 -2.04 5.55 -26.76
C SER A 327 -1.94 7.02 -26.35
N ALA A 328 -2.50 7.42 -25.20
CA ALA A 328 -2.30 8.76 -24.66
C ALA A 328 -0.86 9.04 -24.24
N LEU A 329 -0.08 8.01 -23.91
CA LEU A 329 1.34 8.11 -23.61
C LEU A 329 2.23 8.15 -24.86
N TYR A 330 1.72 7.67 -26.02
CA TYR A 330 2.46 7.60 -27.27
C TYR A 330 2.95 8.95 -27.80
N PRO A 331 2.18 10.06 -27.77
CA PRO A 331 2.66 11.37 -28.20
C PRO A 331 3.83 11.90 -27.37
N ILE A 332 3.89 11.54 -26.08
CA ILE A 332 4.98 11.91 -25.17
C ILE A 332 6.28 11.22 -25.61
N TRP A 333 6.18 10.00 -26.15
CA TRP A 333 7.30 9.22 -26.66
C TRP A 333 7.75 9.68 -28.05
N GLY A 334 6.81 10.02 -28.94
CA GLY A 334 7.08 10.48 -30.33
C GLY A 334 7.71 11.87 -30.43
N TRP A 335 7.48 12.75 -29.43
CA TRP A 335 8.07 14.09 -29.41
C TRP A 335 9.58 14.09 -29.20
N LYS A 336 10.12 13.04 -28.59
CA LYS A 336 11.57 12.86 -28.38
C LYS A 336 12.35 12.47 -29.66
N LYS A 337 11.69 11.86 -30.65
CA LYS A 337 12.34 11.44 -31.91
C LYS A 337 12.54 12.56 -32.93
N ARG A 338 11.84 13.70 -32.77
CA ARG A 338 11.90 14.85 -33.69
C ARG A 338 12.86 15.96 -33.26
N ARG A 339 13.60 15.78 -32.17
CA ARG A 339 14.59 16.76 -31.67
C ARG A 339 16.00 16.21 -31.56
N LYS A 340 16.38 15.24 -32.41
CA LYS A 340 17.75 14.86 -32.66
C LYS A 340 18.11 15.15 -34.12
#